data_4eefe0f07334cdad30eb5263d11ea27e
#
_entry.id   4eefe0f07334cdad30eb5263d11ea27e
#
_cell.length_a   1.000
_cell.length_b   1.000
_cell.length_c   1.000
_cell.angle_alpha   90.00
_cell.angle_beta   90.00
_cell.angle_gamma   90.00
#
_symmetry.space_group_name_H-M   'P 1'
#
loop_
_entity.id
_entity.type
_entity.pdbx_description
1 polymer ?
#
loop_
_entity_poly.entity_id
_entity_poly.type
_entity_poly.pdbx_seq_one_letter_code
_entity_poly.pdbx_strand_id
1 'polypeptide(L)'
;MAEHGLRPIELLAECGCLGPHTTVVHATHADGRELDLLGQAGARVCACPTTEASLGDGFLPVERLLHRHIGICIGSDSNVRIDPLEELRELDGIARRQAGRRDVLTVDALLSIGSDEGAASLGLEEWPSIEIDADHPQLRGVDEPLCALVHGCSADVVAG
;
A
#
# COMPACT_ATOMS: atom_id res chain seq x y z
N MET A 1 6.33 -0.67 24.43
CA MET A 1 5.40 -0.77 25.60
C MET A 1 6.07 -0.56 26.95
N ALA A 2 7.34 -0.88 27.12
CA ALA A 2 7.97 -0.88 28.45
C ALA A 2 8.09 0.51 29.12
N GLU A 3 8.23 1.59 28.34
CA GLU A 3 8.49 2.93 28.90
C GLU A 3 7.20 3.75 29.12
N HIS A 4 6.21 3.62 28.24
CA HIS A 4 4.98 4.42 28.28
C HIS A 4 3.70 3.59 28.54
N GLY A 5 3.79 2.26 28.54
CA GLY A 5 2.63 1.37 28.67
C GLY A 5 1.68 1.36 27.47
N LEU A 6 2.01 2.12 26.41
CA LEU A 6 1.22 2.29 25.22
C LEU A 6 1.85 1.56 24.02
N ARG A 7 1.02 1.21 23.06
CA ARG A 7 1.45 0.75 21.74
C ARG A 7 1.85 1.95 20.87
N PRO A 8 2.65 1.76 19.80
CA PRO A 8 3.22 2.88 19.05
C PRO A 8 2.18 3.87 18.49
N ILE A 9 1.10 3.39 17.89
CA ILE A 9 0.06 4.24 17.31
C ILE A 9 -0.78 4.92 18.43
N GLU A 10 -1.01 4.23 19.55
CA GLU A 10 -1.64 4.85 20.71
C GLU A 10 -0.81 6.02 21.25
N LEU A 11 0.51 5.86 21.32
CA LEU A 11 1.41 6.93 21.76
C LEU A 11 1.35 8.13 20.80
N LEU A 12 1.38 7.89 19.48
CA LEU A 12 1.21 8.95 18.48
C LEU A 12 -0.10 9.70 18.65
N ALA A 13 -1.19 8.98 18.92
CA ALA A 13 -2.50 9.60 19.18
C ALA A 13 -2.48 10.48 20.43
N GLU A 14 -1.93 10.00 21.54
CA GLU A 14 -1.84 10.77 22.80
C GLU A 14 -0.95 12.02 22.65
N CYS A 15 0.10 11.93 21.83
CA CYS A 15 0.97 13.08 21.52
C CYS A 15 0.35 14.06 20.52
N GLY A 16 -0.85 13.80 19.99
CA GLY A 16 -1.48 14.63 18.96
C GLY A 16 -0.76 14.59 17.60
N CYS A 17 -0.02 13.51 17.34
CA CYS A 17 0.76 13.33 16.10
C CYS A 17 -0.02 12.59 14.99
N LEU A 18 -1.23 12.11 15.26
CA LEU A 18 -2.09 11.51 14.24
C LEU A 18 -2.99 12.56 13.58
N GLY A 19 -3.06 12.51 12.25
CA GLY A 19 -3.92 13.38 11.47
C GLY A 19 -3.91 13.01 9.98
N PRO A 20 -4.64 13.74 9.14
CA PRO A 20 -4.77 13.42 7.71
C PRO A 20 -3.45 13.55 6.92
N HIS A 21 -2.45 14.20 7.49
CA HIS A 21 -1.09 14.31 6.93
C HIS A 21 -0.11 13.33 7.55
N THR A 22 -0.58 12.37 8.35
CA THR A 22 0.25 11.34 8.95
C THR A 22 0.15 10.06 8.13
N THR A 23 1.29 9.53 7.72
CA THR A 23 1.39 8.19 7.14
C THR A 23 2.27 7.34 8.06
N VAL A 24 1.70 6.26 8.60
CA VAL A 24 2.47 5.27 9.37
C VAL A 24 2.98 4.20 8.43
N VAL A 25 4.21 3.74 8.62
CA VAL A 25 4.82 2.72 7.76
C VAL A 25 4.62 1.34 8.39
N HIS A 26 4.41 0.33 7.56
CA HIS A 26 4.18 -1.07 7.89
C HIS A 26 2.85 -1.35 8.60
N ALA A 27 2.71 -1.02 9.86
CA ALA A 27 1.53 -1.28 10.70
C ALA A 27 1.07 -2.76 10.72
N THR A 28 1.95 -3.71 10.40
CA THR A 28 1.67 -5.16 10.30
C THR A 28 1.16 -5.74 11.62
N HIS A 29 1.57 -5.17 12.75
CA HIS A 29 1.17 -5.58 14.09
C HIS A 29 0.10 -4.68 14.72
N ALA A 30 -0.49 -3.75 13.96
CA ALA A 30 -1.53 -2.87 14.49
C ALA A 30 -2.77 -3.68 14.91
N ASP A 31 -3.23 -3.45 16.13
CA ASP A 31 -4.45 -4.08 16.63
C ASP A 31 -5.71 -3.30 16.25
N GLY A 32 -6.90 -3.77 16.71
CA GLY A 32 -8.17 -3.14 16.36
C GLY A 32 -8.28 -1.71 16.86
N ARG A 33 -7.76 -1.43 18.06
CA ARG A 33 -7.80 -0.08 18.64
C ARG A 33 -6.88 0.88 17.91
N GLU A 34 -5.68 0.44 17.56
CA GLU A 34 -4.74 1.24 16.79
C GLU A 34 -5.28 1.57 15.38
N LEU A 35 -5.93 0.59 14.72
CA LEU A 35 -6.59 0.83 13.44
C LEU A 35 -7.78 1.79 13.57
N ASP A 36 -8.56 1.72 14.66
CA ASP A 36 -9.64 2.68 14.92
C ASP A 36 -9.10 4.11 15.08
N LEU A 37 -7.96 4.27 15.77
CA LEU A 37 -7.29 5.57 15.94
C LEU A 37 -6.81 6.12 14.59
N LEU A 38 -6.20 5.31 13.73
CA LEU A 38 -5.78 5.71 12.39
C LEU A 38 -6.97 6.18 11.53
N GLY A 39 -8.05 5.39 11.51
CA GLY A 39 -9.25 5.73 10.75
C GLY A 39 -9.91 7.01 11.23
N GLN A 40 -10.05 7.21 12.55
CA GLN A 40 -10.61 8.43 13.15
C GLN A 40 -9.76 9.67 12.86
N ALA A 41 -8.44 9.50 12.81
CA ALA A 41 -7.51 10.57 12.50
C ALA A 41 -7.44 10.91 11.00
N GLY A 42 -7.97 10.07 10.12
CA GLY A 42 -7.78 10.18 8.67
C GLY A 42 -6.33 9.92 8.24
N ALA A 43 -5.55 9.22 9.08
CA ALA A 43 -4.17 8.86 8.79
C ALA A 43 -4.11 7.74 7.75
N ARG A 44 -2.94 7.61 7.10
CA ARG A 44 -2.67 6.59 6.07
C ARG A 44 -1.70 5.54 6.57
N VAL A 45 -1.63 4.44 5.84
CA VAL A 45 -0.62 3.39 6.03
C VAL A 45 0.18 3.22 4.74
N CYS A 46 1.50 3.25 4.86
CA CYS A 46 2.40 2.86 3.78
C CYS A 46 2.81 1.39 3.99
N ALA A 47 2.35 0.52 3.11
CA ALA A 47 2.79 -0.86 3.06
C ALA A 47 4.13 -0.98 2.33
N CYS A 48 5.04 -1.82 2.83
CA CYS A 48 6.29 -2.15 2.18
C CYS A 48 6.41 -3.68 2.06
N PRO A 49 5.53 -4.32 1.26
CA PRO A 49 5.34 -5.77 1.27
C PRO A 49 6.60 -6.58 1.06
N THR A 50 7.49 -6.16 0.16
CA THR A 50 8.73 -6.89 -0.12
C THR A 50 9.75 -6.76 1.03
N THR A 51 9.84 -5.61 1.69
CA THR A 51 10.65 -5.42 2.89
C THR A 51 10.07 -6.20 4.07
N GLU A 52 8.76 -6.13 4.28
CA GLU A 52 8.05 -6.87 5.32
C GLU A 52 8.25 -8.40 5.18
N ALA A 53 8.20 -8.89 3.92
CA ALA A 53 8.50 -10.30 3.62
C ALA A 53 9.97 -10.66 3.91
N SER A 54 10.92 -9.78 3.54
CA SER A 54 12.35 -10.01 3.76
C SER A 54 12.72 -10.05 5.24
N LEU A 55 12.05 -9.23 6.06
CA LEU A 55 12.25 -9.16 7.51
C LEU A 55 11.41 -10.17 8.31
N GLY A 56 10.38 -10.74 7.68
CA GLY A 56 9.43 -11.62 8.37
C GLY A 56 8.51 -10.86 9.34
N ASP A 57 8.19 -9.60 9.04
CA ASP A 57 7.42 -8.70 9.92
C ASP A 57 5.91 -8.98 9.95
N GLY A 58 5.47 -10.04 9.30
CA GLY A 58 4.05 -10.40 9.25
C GLY A 58 3.33 -9.82 8.04
N PHE A 59 2.03 -9.58 8.18
CA PHE A 59 1.17 -9.18 7.06
C PHE A 59 0.33 -7.98 7.42
N LEU A 60 0.28 -6.98 6.56
CA LEU A 60 -0.64 -5.87 6.70
C LEU A 60 -2.11 -6.37 6.70
N PRO A 61 -2.95 -5.98 7.66
CA PRO A 61 -4.35 -6.41 7.72
C PRO A 61 -5.25 -5.64 6.75
N VAL A 62 -5.06 -5.85 5.43
CA VAL A 62 -5.64 -5.04 4.34
C VAL A 62 -7.15 -4.85 4.48
N GLU A 63 -7.94 -5.93 4.64
CA GLU A 63 -9.40 -5.81 4.77
C GLU A 63 -9.82 -4.96 5.98
N ARG A 64 -9.08 -5.06 7.09
CA ARG A 64 -9.38 -4.27 8.28
C ARG A 64 -9.11 -2.77 8.09
N LEU A 65 -8.12 -2.42 7.26
CA LEU A 65 -7.84 -1.04 6.84
C LEU A 65 -8.96 -0.52 5.94
N LEU A 66 -9.33 -1.29 4.91
CA LEU A 66 -10.40 -0.93 3.97
C LEU A 66 -11.74 -0.70 4.68
N HIS A 67 -12.11 -1.56 5.63
CA HIS A 67 -13.34 -1.41 6.42
C HIS A 67 -13.37 -0.15 7.28
N ARG A 68 -12.21 0.45 7.56
CA ARG A 68 -12.07 1.70 8.33
C ARG A 68 -11.78 2.90 7.46
N HIS A 69 -11.84 2.74 6.14
CA HIS A 69 -11.51 3.78 5.17
C HIS A 69 -10.12 4.40 5.39
N ILE A 70 -9.17 3.61 5.86
CA ILE A 70 -7.77 4.01 6.01
C ILE A 70 -7.12 3.92 4.65
N GLY A 71 -6.57 5.04 4.15
CA GLY A 71 -5.83 5.07 2.90
C GLY A 71 -4.57 4.19 2.98
N ILE A 72 -4.28 3.48 1.92
CA ILE A 72 -3.10 2.62 1.80
C ILE A 72 -2.27 3.11 0.62
N CYS A 73 -0.98 3.33 0.82
CA CYS A 73 -0.01 3.51 -0.25
C CYS A 73 1.09 2.44 -0.13
N ILE A 74 1.99 2.41 -1.10
CA ILE A 74 3.12 1.48 -1.11
C ILE A 74 4.46 2.22 -1.06
N GLY A 75 5.47 1.54 -0.57
CA GLY A 75 6.87 1.96 -0.62
C GLY A 75 7.78 0.73 -0.68
N SER A 76 8.97 0.87 -1.27
CA SER A 76 9.98 -0.19 -1.30
C SER A 76 10.85 -0.24 -0.05
N ASP A 77 10.79 0.82 0.76
CA ASP A 77 11.61 0.99 1.95
C ASP A 77 13.11 0.71 1.65
N SER A 78 13.77 -0.12 2.45
CA SER A 78 15.18 -0.48 2.26
C SER A 78 15.41 -1.72 1.38
N ASN A 79 14.41 -2.14 0.61
CA ASN A 79 14.58 -3.26 -0.33
C ASN A 79 15.60 -2.90 -1.43
N VAL A 80 16.37 -3.89 -1.83
CA VAL A 80 17.35 -3.74 -2.93
C VAL A 80 16.69 -3.67 -4.32
N ARG A 81 15.47 -4.18 -4.46
CA ARG A 81 14.62 -4.03 -5.64
C ARG A 81 13.62 -2.91 -5.42
N ILE A 82 13.61 -1.97 -6.35
CA ILE A 82 12.63 -0.88 -6.40
C ILE A 82 11.72 -1.16 -7.59
N ASP A 83 10.61 -1.85 -7.34
CA ASP A 83 9.61 -2.20 -8.35
C ASP A 83 8.20 -1.98 -7.78
N PRO A 84 7.56 -0.84 -8.09
CA PRO A 84 6.21 -0.55 -7.58
C PRO A 84 5.16 -1.57 -7.98
N LEU A 85 5.29 -2.19 -9.16
CA LEU A 85 4.37 -3.23 -9.60
C LEU A 85 4.53 -4.52 -8.76
N GLU A 86 5.75 -4.84 -8.33
CA GLU A 86 5.99 -5.94 -7.41
C GLU A 86 5.38 -5.68 -6.04
N GLU A 87 5.54 -4.46 -5.50
CA GLU A 87 4.92 -4.08 -4.22
C GLU A 87 3.38 -4.21 -4.28
N LEU A 88 2.76 -3.76 -5.38
CA LEU A 88 1.31 -3.91 -5.57
C LEU A 88 0.88 -5.38 -5.66
N ARG A 89 1.63 -6.22 -6.37
CA ARG A 89 1.36 -7.66 -6.47
C ARG A 89 1.48 -8.38 -5.14
N GLU A 90 2.51 -8.07 -4.37
CA GLU A 90 2.70 -8.66 -3.06
C GLU A 90 1.60 -8.23 -2.09
N LEU A 91 1.22 -6.95 -2.09
CA LEU A 91 0.10 -6.43 -1.30
C LEU A 91 -1.21 -7.15 -1.62
N ASP A 92 -1.54 -7.27 -2.92
CA ASP A 92 -2.73 -7.99 -3.38
C ASP A 92 -2.66 -9.48 -3.02
N GLY A 93 -1.49 -10.09 -3.20
CA GLY A 93 -1.24 -11.47 -2.81
C GLY A 93 -1.44 -11.71 -1.31
N ILE A 94 -0.99 -10.80 -0.46
CA ILE A 94 -1.22 -10.83 0.99
C ILE A 94 -2.73 -10.74 1.28
N ALA A 95 -3.41 -9.74 0.71
CA ALA A 95 -4.84 -9.52 0.91
C ALA A 95 -5.67 -10.75 0.53
N ARG A 96 -5.41 -11.34 -0.65
CA ARG A 96 -6.09 -12.56 -1.12
C ARG A 96 -5.84 -13.77 -0.24
N ARG A 97 -4.59 -13.99 0.19
CA ARG A 97 -4.23 -15.12 1.06
C ARG A 97 -4.86 -15.01 2.44
N GLN A 98 -4.89 -13.81 3.03
CA GLN A 98 -5.56 -13.57 4.31
C GLN A 98 -7.07 -13.76 4.22
N ALA A 99 -7.70 -13.25 3.17
CA ALA A 99 -9.14 -13.28 2.98
C ALA A 99 -9.66 -14.63 2.46
N GLY A 100 -8.80 -15.47 1.87
CA GLY A 100 -9.20 -16.73 1.22
C GLY A 100 -10.05 -16.53 -0.05
N ARG A 101 -10.00 -15.35 -0.67
CA ARG A 101 -10.77 -14.98 -1.87
C ARG A 101 -10.00 -14.00 -2.76
N ARG A 102 -10.45 -13.83 -4.03
CA ARG A 102 -9.74 -13.06 -5.06
C ARG A 102 -10.04 -11.57 -5.06
N ASP A 103 -11.21 -11.16 -4.63
CA ASP A 103 -11.83 -9.86 -4.86
C ASP A 103 -11.68 -8.91 -3.65
N VAL A 104 -10.49 -8.86 -3.05
CA VAL A 104 -10.20 -7.96 -1.93
C VAL A 104 -9.84 -6.57 -2.45
N LEU A 105 -8.92 -6.49 -3.41
CA LEU A 105 -8.52 -5.28 -4.09
C LEU A 105 -8.86 -5.39 -5.58
N THR A 106 -9.49 -4.37 -6.14
CA THR A 106 -9.69 -4.23 -7.58
C THR A 106 -8.42 -3.69 -8.24
N VAL A 107 -8.30 -3.83 -9.56
CA VAL A 107 -7.18 -3.24 -10.31
C VAL A 107 -7.13 -1.72 -10.13
N ASP A 108 -8.28 -1.06 -10.19
CA ASP A 108 -8.37 0.39 -9.98
C ASP A 108 -7.91 0.79 -8.56
N ALA A 109 -8.29 0.01 -7.53
CA ALA A 109 -7.80 0.23 -6.17
C ALA A 109 -6.28 0.05 -6.06
N LEU A 110 -5.71 -0.98 -6.72
CA LEU A 110 -4.26 -1.20 -6.73
C LEU A 110 -3.53 -0.06 -7.43
N LEU A 111 -4.04 0.41 -8.57
CA LEU A 111 -3.45 1.55 -9.27
C LEU A 111 -3.53 2.83 -8.44
N SER A 112 -4.66 3.09 -7.78
CA SER A 112 -4.79 4.23 -6.87
C SER A 112 -3.83 4.13 -5.68
N ILE A 113 -3.64 2.95 -5.09
CA ILE A 113 -2.65 2.70 -4.03
C ILE A 113 -1.22 3.05 -4.52
N GLY A 114 -0.89 2.69 -5.75
CA GLY A 114 0.42 2.97 -6.35
C GLY A 114 0.62 4.40 -6.86
N SER A 115 -0.45 5.22 -6.95
CA SER A 115 -0.40 6.57 -7.50
C SER A 115 -1.02 7.62 -6.56
N ASP A 116 -2.35 7.74 -6.55
CA ASP A 116 -3.09 8.78 -5.85
C ASP A 116 -2.86 8.77 -4.34
N GLU A 117 -2.91 7.59 -3.73
CA GLU A 117 -2.67 7.44 -2.29
C GLU A 117 -1.20 7.69 -1.93
N GLY A 118 -0.28 7.33 -2.84
CA GLY A 118 1.14 7.67 -2.71
C GLY A 118 1.36 9.17 -2.75
N ALA A 119 0.79 9.86 -3.73
CA ALA A 119 0.84 11.32 -3.85
C ALA A 119 0.22 12.01 -2.61
N ALA A 120 -0.94 11.55 -2.18
CA ALA A 120 -1.60 12.08 -0.98
C ALA A 120 -0.77 11.88 0.30
N SER A 121 -0.03 10.76 0.41
CA SER A 121 0.85 10.52 1.55
C SER A 121 2.04 11.47 1.61
N LEU A 122 2.47 11.98 0.45
CA LEU A 122 3.54 12.96 0.30
C LEU A 122 3.03 14.41 0.33
N GLY A 123 1.72 14.62 0.44
CA GLY A 123 1.10 15.95 0.42
C GLY A 123 1.17 16.64 -0.94
N LEU A 124 1.25 15.86 -2.03
CA LEU A 124 1.26 16.39 -3.39
C LEU A 124 -0.17 16.67 -3.86
N GLU A 125 -0.42 17.86 -4.36
CA GLU A 125 -1.70 18.25 -4.97
C GLU A 125 -1.76 17.88 -6.45
N GLU A 126 -0.61 17.82 -7.11
CA GLU A 126 -0.45 17.42 -8.52
C GLU A 126 0.76 16.49 -8.65
N TRP A 127 0.64 15.48 -9.49
CA TRP A 127 1.72 14.55 -9.83
C TRP A 127 1.65 14.18 -11.30
N PRO A 128 2.80 13.87 -11.95
CA PRO A 128 2.84 13.52 -13.35
C PRO A 128 2.11 12.21 -13.61
N SER A 129 1.46 12.11 -14.77
CA SER A 129 0.96 10.83 -15.28
C SER A 129 2.13 9.92 -15.65
N ILE A 130 1.93 8.63 -15.46
CA ILE A 130 2.85 7.59 -15.92
C ILE A 130 2.37 7.12 -17.30
N GLU A 131 3.24 7.18 -18.30
CA GLU A 131 2.94 6.66 -19.62
C GLU A 131 3.34 5.19 -19.70
N ILE A 132 2.45 4.37 -20.29
CA ILE A 132 2.67 2.95 -20.49
C ILE A 132 2.82 2.67 -21.98
N ASP A 133 3.87 1.94 -22.35
CA ASP A 133 4.06 1.48 -23.72
C ASP A 133 3.06 0.37 -24.06
N ALA A 134 1.97 0.74 -24.73
CA ALA A 134 0.93 -0.20 -25.15
C ALA A 134 1.40 -1.23 -26.19
N ASP A 135 2.50 -0.95 -26.91
CA ASP A 135 3.11 -1.87 -27.87
C ASP A 135 4.14 -2.81 -27.23
N HIS A 136 4.39 -2.65 -25.95
CA HIS A 136 5.31 -3.53 -25.21
C HIS A 136 4.89 -5.00 -25.35
N PRO A 137 5.84 -5.95 -25.54
CA PRO A 137 5.53 -7.37 -25.75
C PRO A 137 4.62 -7.99 -24.68
N GLN A 138 4.70 -7.53 -23.44
CA GLN A 138 3.89 -8.02 -22.32
C GLN A 138 2.43 -7.50 -22.35
N LEU A 139 2.13 -6.43 -23.08
CA LEU A 139 0.80 -5.84 -23.22
C LEU A 139 0.16 -6.09 -24.59
N ARG A 140 0.96 -6.46 -25.59
CA ARG A 140 0.46 -6.63 -26.97
C ARG A 140 -0.59 -7.73 -27.05
N GLY A 141 -1.78 -7.37 -27.54
CA GLY A 141 -2.90 -8.30 -27.72
C GLY A 141 -3.59 -8.74 -26.43
N VAL A 142 -3.40 -8.00 -25.36
CA VAL A 142 -4.07 -8.22 -24.07
C VAL A 142 -5.38 -7.44 -24.06
N ASP A 143 -6.49 -8.11 -23.73
CA ASP A 143 -7.82 -7.49 -23.66
C ASP A 143 -7.96 -6.52 -22.47
N GLU A 144 -7.27 -6.81 -21.36
CA GLU A 144 -7.34 -6.07 -20.10
C GLU A 144 -5.95 -5.52 -19.70
N PRO A 145 -5.47 -4.44 -20.38
CA PRO A 145 -4.09 -3.98 -20.22
C PRO A 145 -3.75 -3.50 -18.81
N LEU A 146 -4.67 -2.87 -18.08
CA LEU A 146 -4.43 -2.43 -16.70
C LEU A 146 -4.30 -3.63 -15.73
N CYS A 147 -5.08 -4.68 -15.97
CA CYS A 147 -4.95 -5.93 -15.20
C CYS A 147 -3.60 -6.60 -15.49
N ALA A 148 -3.19 -6.68 -16.75
CA ALA A 148 -1.90 -7.21 -17.15
C ALA A 148 -0.74 -6.37 -16.60
N LEU A 149 -0.86 -5.03 -16.61
CA LEU A 149 0.13 -4.14 -16.03
C LEU A 149 0.42 -4.50 -14.57
N VAL A 150 -0.62 -4.56 -13.74
CA VAL A 150 -0.44 -4.84 -12.31
C VAL A 150 0.03 -6.28 -12.06
N HIS A 151 -0.57 -7.27 -12.73
CA HIS A 151 -0.35 -8.68 -12.36
C HIS A 151 0.68 -9.41 -13.22
N GLY A 152 1.05 -8.90 -14.38
CA GLY A 152 1.86 -9.63 -15.36
C GLY A 152 3.09 -8.90 -15.91
N CYS A 153 3.15 -7.58 -15.78
CA CYS A 153 4.25 -6.81 -16.36
C CYS A 153 5.37 -6.53 -15.36
N SER A 154 6.55 -6.30 -15.88
CA SER A 154 7.69 -5.71 -15.18
C SER A 154 7.70 -4.18 -15.36
N ALA A 155 8.50 -3.48 -14.58
CA ALA A 155 8.56 -2.01 -14.61
C ALA A 155 9.04 -1.43 -15.94
N ASP A 156 9.62 -2.24 -16.83
CA ASP A 156 10.09 -1.86 -18.17
C ASP A 156 8.95 -1.54 -19.16
N VAL A 157 7.70 -1.78 -18.81
CA VAL A 157 6.53 -1.33 -19.60
C VAL A 157 6.27 0.17 -19.46
N VAL A 158 6.88 0.82 -18.48
CA VAL A 158 6.78 2.26 -18.29
C VAL A 158 7.63 2.95 -19.36
N ALA A 159 7.00 3.80 -20.16
CA ALA A 159 7.69 4.60 -21.16
C ALA A 159 8.63 5.60 -20.45
N GLY A 160 9.90 5.60 -20.86
CA GLY A 160 10.95 6.45 -20.30
C GLY A 160 10.96 7.86 -20.91
#